data_0dc2516e2a304012d9ea66241d87d282
#
_entry.id   0dc2516e2a304012d9ea66241d87d282
#
_cell.length_a   1.000
_cell.length_b   1.000
_cell.length_c   1.000
_cell.angle_alpha   90.00
_cell.angle_beta   90.00
_cell.angle_gamma   90.00
#
_symmetry.space_group_name_H-M   'P 1'
#
loop_
_entity.id
_entity.type
_entity.pdbx_description
1 polymer ?
#
loop_
_entity_poly.entity_id
_entity_poly.type
_entity_poly.pdbx_seq_one_letter_code
_entity_poly.pdbx_strand_id
1 'polypeptide(L)'
;MQLTRVALFIAVSGVAGCAQPPVALDPTGRMLDAQLNESAKKIDRLLGDISRAGGLSSVAPKTGTVVVNGDLVTVDWQGDAPEVLRKLAEAKGLKFSVLGRAVPVPVSIDATNESFIDVLQNIGTQLGGRADVVLKADSLEIHYRAI
;
A
#
# COMPACT_ATOMS: atom_id res chain seq x y z
N MET A 1 51.02 67.26 -17.83
CA MET A 1 50.00 66.53 -17.13
C MET A 1 49.42 65.58 -18.15
N GLN A 2 49.74 64.30 -18.03
CA GLN A 2 49.50 63.31 -19.07
C GLN A 2 48.19 62.49 -18.77
N LEU A 3 47.31 62.53 -19.77
CA LEU A 3 46.11 61.64 -19.77
C LEU A 3 46.50 60.26 -20.29
N THR A 4 46.46 59.27 -19.41
CA THR A 4 46.68 57.88 -19.81
C THR A 4 45.32 57.31 -20.30
N ARG A 5 45.26 57.02 -21.60
CA ARG A 5 44.12 56.32 -22.23
C ARG A 5 44.26 54.80 -21.96
N VAL A 6 43.37 54.23 -21.16
CA VAL A 6 43.29 52.80 -21.03
C VAL A 6 42.34 52.28 -22.11
N ALA A 7 42.87 51.51 -23.03
CA ALA A 7 42.13 50.84 -24.07
C ALA A 7 41.55 49.52 -23.47
N LEU A 8 40.20 49.38 -23.38
CA LEU A 8 39.51 48.19 -22.96
C LEU A 8 39.35 47.25 -24.17
N PHE A 9 40.12 46.18 -24.19
CA PHE A 9 39.93 45.09 -25.16
C PHE A 9 38.82 44.15 -24.67
N ILE A 10 37.70 44.16 -25.35
CA ILE A 10 36.62 43.19 -25.15
C ILE A 10 36.95 41.97 -26.01
N ALA A 11 37.36 40.88 -25.37
CA ALA A 11 37.51 39.58 -26.01
C ALA A 11 36.14 38.91 -26.14
N VAL A 12 35.60 38.84 -27.34
CA VAL A 12 34.41 38.06 -27.68
C VAL A 12 34.84 36.61 -27.81
N SER A 13 34.58 35.82 -26.77
CA SER A 13 34.75 34.37 -26.79
C SER A 13 33.58 33.73 -27.55
N GLY A 14 33.88 33.31 -28.79
CA GLY A 14 32.92 32.54 -29.60
C GLY A 14 32.62 31.19 -28.96
N VAL A 15 31.37 30.97 -28.60
CA VAL A 15 30.84 29.65 -28.17
C VAL A 15 30.76 28.79 -29.44
N ALA A 16 31.75 27.95 -29.67
CA ALA A 16 31.66 26.88 -30.66
C ALA A 16 30.65 25.83 -30.18
N GLY A 17 29.39 25.96 -30.59
CA GLY A 17 28.37 24.94 -30.39
C GLY A 17 28.79 23.67 -31.16
N CYS A 18 29.14 22.61 -30.46
CA CYS A 18 29.26 21.28 -31.04
C CYS A 18 27.91 20.87 -31.61
N ALA A 19 27.72 21.09 -32.90
CA ALA A 19 26.62 20.44 -33.63
C ALA A 19 26.94 18.94 -33.67
N GLN A 20 26.32 18.18 -32.78
CA GLN A 20 26.35 16.73 -32.90
C GLN A 20 25.64 16.34 -34.20
N PRO A 21 26.29 15.55 -35.07
CA PRO A 21 25.62 15.04 -36.25
C PRO A 21 24.39 14.23 -35.82
N PRO A 22 23.28 14.28 -36.57
CA PRO A 22 22.13 13.46 -36.26
C PRO A 22 22.60 12.00 -36.27
N VAL A 23 22.50 11.36 -35.10
CA VAL A 23 22.80 9.93 -34.98
C VAL A 23 21.81 9.23 -35.89
N ALA A 24 22.31 8.68 -37.00
CA ALA A 24 21.52 7.81 -37.87
C ALA A 24 21.03 6.69 -37.01
N LEU A 25 19.71 6.70 -36.68
CA LEU A 25 19.09 5.67 -35.89
C LEU A 25 19.26 4.34 -36.63
N ASP A 26 20.15 3.53 -36.06
CA ASP A 26 20.38 2.14 -36.46
C ASP A 26 19.03 1.45 -36.58
N PRO A 27 18.73 0.66 -37.60
CA PRO A 27 17.47 -0.07 -37.74
C PRO A 27 17.13 -0.91 -36.49
N THR A 28 18.16 -1.37 -35.79
CA THR A 28 18.03 -2.07 -34.51
C THR A 28 17.47 -1.17 -33.41
N GLY A 29 17.88 0.09 -33.34
CA GLY A 29 17.36 1.07 -32.38
C GLY A 29 15.89 1.38 -32.60
N ARG A 30 15.48 1.53 -33.86
CA ARG A 30 14.04 1.74 -34.20
C ARG A 30 13.17 0.56 -33.83
N MET A 31 13.68 -0.67 -33.98
CA MET A 31 12.96 -1.88 -33.62
C MET A 31 12.80 -2.00 -32.10
N LEU A 32 13.83 -1.61 -31.34
CA LEU A 32 13.79 -1.59 -29.89
C LEU A 32 12.83 -0.51 -29.35
N ASP A 33 12.85 0.68 -29.93
CA ASP A 33 11.92 1.75 -29.57
C ASP A 33 10.46 1.39 -29.90
N ALA A 34 10.23 0.69 -30.99
CA ALA A 34 8.90 0.18 -31.32
C ALA A 34 8.41 -0.85 -30.30
N GLN A 35 9.28 -1.78 -29.87
CA GLN A 35 8.94 -2.77 -28.84
C GLN A 35 8.70 -2.10 -27.47
N LEU A 36 9.49 -1.11 -27.09
CA LEU A 36 9.29 -0.36 -25.84
C LEU A 36 7.97 0.40 -25.86
N ASN A 37 7.63 1.07 -26.96
CA ASN A 37 6.35 1.76 -27.11
C ASN A 37 5.16 0.81 -27.10
N GLU A 38 5.29 -0.38 -27.69
CA GLU A 38 4.23 -1.38 -27.67
C GLU A 38 4.03 -1.95 -26.26
N SER A 39 5.12 -2.21 -25.54
CA SER A 39 5.09 -2.65 -24.14
C SER A 39 4.46 -1.60 -23.22
N ALA A 40 4.82 -0.32 -23.40
CA ALA A 40 4.22 0.79 -22.66
C ALA A 40 2.70 0.88 -22.90
N LYS A 41 2.27 0.81 -24.16
CA LYS A 41 0.83 0.80 -24.50
C LYS A 41 0.09 -0.40 -23.92
N LYS A 42 0.74 -1.56 -23.82
CA LYS A 42 0.15 -2.75 -23.22
C LYS A 42 -0.03 -2.58 -21.71
N ILE A 43 0.96 -1.98 -21.03
CA ILE A 43 0.88 -1.64 -19.61
C ILE A 43 -0.25 -0.63 -19.37
N ASP A 44 -0.34 0.44 -20.17
CA ASP A 44 -1.40 1.44 -20.04
C ASP A 44 -2.80 0.83 -20.23
N ARG A 45 -2.96 -0.09 -21.17
CA ARG A 45 -4.24 -0.81 -21.36
C ARG A 45 -4.56 -1.68 -20.16
N LEU A 46 -3.60 -2.45 -19.65
CA LEU A 46 -3.79 -3.30 -18.48
C LEU A 46 -4.14 -2.46 -17.24
N LEU A 47 -3.46 -1.33 -17.02
CA LEU A 47 -3.79 -0.41 -15.93
C LEU A 47 -5.19 0.21 -16.13
N GLY A 48 -5.56 0.55 -17.35
CA GLY A 48 -6.90 1.04 -17.68
C GLY A 48 -7.98 -0.02 -17.45
N ASP A 49 -7.71 -1.27 -17.76
CA ASP A 49 -8.65 -2.38 -17.55
C ASP A 49 -8.77 -2.73 -16.07
N ILE A 50 -7.66 -2.72 -15.32
CA ILE A 50 -7.65 -2.87 -13.87
C ILE A 50 -8.43 -1.72 -13.20
N SER A 51 -8.25 -0.48 -13.65
CA SER A 51 -8.99 0.67 -13.14
C SER A 51 -10.49 0.58 -13.44
N ARG A 52 -10.88 0.12 -14.64
CA ARG A 52 -12.28 -0.08 -15.02
C ARG A 52 -12.92 -1.28 -14.33
N ALA A 53 -12.15 -2.33 -14.06
CA ALA A 53 -12.61 -3.48 -13.27
C ALA A 53 -12.72 -3.19 -11.77
N GLY A 54 -12.50 -1.94 -11.33
CA GLY A 54 -12.50 -1.56 -9.92
C GLY A 54 -11.24 -1.97 -9.17
N GLY A 55 -10.23 -2.42 -9.92
CA GLY A 55 -9.03 -2.96 -9.31
C GLY A 55 -7.93 -1.95 -9.05
N LEU A 56 -8.16 -0.95 -8.30
CA LEU A 56 -7.28 -0.11 -7.49
C LEU A 56 -8.15 0.88 -6.68
N SER A 57 -9.46 0.70 -6.71
CA SER A 57 -10.25 1.18 -5.61
C SER A 57 -9.62 0.56 -4.38
N SER A 58 -9.15 1.37 -3.45
CA SER A 58 -9.00 0.98 -2.06
C SER A 58 -10.07 -0.07 -1.81
N VAL A 59 -9.67 -1.33 -1.61
CA VAL A 59 -10.61 -2.42 -1.38
C VAL A 59 -11.45 -1.92 -0.21
N ALA A 60 -12.66 -1.44 -0.54
CA ALA A 60 -13.63 -1.21 0.52
C ALA A 60 -13.63 -2.51 1.30
N PRO A 61 -13.34 -2.51 2.59
CA PRO A 61 -13.21 -3.73 3.36
C PRO A 61 -14.46 -4.55 3.04
N LYS A 62 -14.26 -5.74 2.46
CA LYS A 62 -15.36 -6.69 2.35
C LYS A 62 -15.64 -7.05 3.79
N THR A 63 -16.58 -6.33 4.38
CA THR A 63 -17.11 -6.64 5.71
C THR A 63 -17.64 -8.06 5.64
N GLY A 64 -16.82 -8.99 6.09
CA GLY A 64 -17.12 -10.41 6.01
C GLY A 64 -18.14 -10.82 7.05
N THR A 65 -18.51 -12.09 7.01
CA THR A 65 -19.45 -12.72 7.91
C THR A 65 -18.71 -13.26 9.13
N VAL A 66 -19.25 -13.01 10.32
CA VAL A 66 -18.81 -13.61 11.57
C VAL A 66 -20.00 -14.36 12.16
N VAL A 67 -19.87 -15.67 12.32
CA VAL A 67 -20.87 -16.52 12.95
C VAL A 67 -20.21 -17.25 14.12
N VAL A 68 -20.81 -17.14 15.30
CA VAL A 68 -20.33 -17.81 16.50
C VAL A 68 -21.36 -18.83 16.95
N ASN A 69 -20.94 -20.07 17.14
CA ASN A 69 -21.78 -21.16 17.62
C ASN A 69 -21.09 -21.85 18.81
N GLY A 70 -21.46 -21.43 20.01
CA GLY A 70 -20.75 -21.84 21.22
C GLY A 70 -19.31 -21.36 21.23
N ASP A 71 -18.34 -22.29 21.27
CA ASP A 71 -16.90 -21.98 21.21
C ASP A 71 -16.32 -22.01 19.80
N LEU A 72 -17.11 -22.44 18.82
CA LEU A 72 -16.70 -22.49 17.43
C LEU A 72 -17.10 -21.22 16.70
N VAL A 73 -16.22 -20.77 15.82
CA VAL A 73 -16.37 -19.53 15.05
C VAL A 73 -16.13 -19.82 13.57
N THR A 74 -17.00 -19.27 12.75
CA THR A 74 -16.82 -19.23 11.30
C THR A 74 -16.67 -17.76 10.90
N VAL A 75 -15.54 -17.41 10.33
CA VAL A 75 -15.21 -16.03 9.92
C VAL A 75 -14.66 -16.06 8.51
N ASP A 76 -15.29 -15.29 7.65
CA ASP A 76 -14.71 -14.87 6.35
C ASP A 76 -14.60 -13.35 6.40
N TRP A 77 -13.37 -12.84 6.57
CA TRP A 77 -13.13 -11.41 6.78
C TRP A 77 -11.91 -10.91 6.02
N GLN A 78 -12.09 -9.75 5.40
CA GLN A 78 -10.98 -8.99 4.83
C GLN A 78 -11.19 -7.50 5.14
N GLY A 79 -10.38 -6.95 6.05
CA GLY A 79 -10.51 -5.55 6.48
C GLY A 79 -9.74 -5.26 7.75
N ASP A 80 -10.08 -4.17 8.42
CA ASP A 80 -9.36 -3.74 9.62
C ASP A 80 -9.60 -4.66 10.83
N ALA A 81 -8.51 -4.93 11.55
CA ALA A 81 -8.54 -5.79 12.73
C ALA A 81 -9.50 -5.34 13.84
N PRO A 82 -9.61 -4.05 14.21
CA PRO A 82 -10.56 -3.61 15.22
C PRO A 82 -12.01 -3.94 14.87
N GLU A 83 -12.36 -3.91 13.59
CA GLU A 83 -13.74 -4.17 13.16
C GLU A 83 -14.13 -5.65 13.33
N VAL A 84 -13.25 -6.56 12.90
CA VAL A 84 -13.51 -8.00 13.10
C VAL A 84 -13.50 -8.38 14.56
N LEU A 85 -12.56 -7.84 15.36
CA LEU A 85 -12.50 -8.08 16.81
C LEU A 85 -13.77 -7.58 17.52
N ARG A 86 -14.29 -6.42 17.11
CA ARG A 86 -15.56 -5.90 17.66
C ARG A 86 -16.72 -6.84 17.35
N LYS A 87 -16.85 -7.31 16.10
CA LYS A 87 -17.90 -8.27 15.72
C LYS A 87 -17.76 -9.60 16.45
N LEU A 88 -16.54 -10.09 16.64
CA LEU A 88 -16.26 -11.29 17.41
C LEU A 88 -16.64 -11.12 18.88
N ALA A 89 -16.30 -9.98 19.48
CA ALA A 89 -16.68 -9.65 20.85
C ALA A 89 -18.21 -9.57 21.01
N GLU A 90 -18.90 -8.83 20.12
CA GLU A 90 -20.36 -8.72 20.10
C GLU A 90 -21.02 -10.09 20.00
N ALA A 91 -20.57 -10.95 19.09
CA ALA A 91 -21.10 -12.28 18.89
C ALA A 91 -20.90 -13.21 20.11
N LYS A 92 -19.87 -12.98 20.91
CA LYS A 92 -19.57 -13.68 22.18
C LYS A 92 -20.18 -12.99 23.41
N GLY A 93 -20.82 -11.84 23.26
CA GLY A 93 -21.33 -11.04 24.37
C GLY A 93 -20.26 -10.39 25.23
N LEU A 94 -19.05 -10.19 24.68
CA LEU A 94 -17.94 -9.55 25.34
C LEU A 94 -17.92 -8.03 25.05
N LYS A 95 -17.39 -7.24 25.98
CA LYS A 95 -17.12 -5.82 25.74
C LYS A 95 -15.89 -5.69 24.86
N PHE A 96 -15.92 -4.78 23.90
CA PHE A 96 -14.75 -4.48 23.06
C PHE A 96 -14.14 -3.13 23.42
N SER A 97 -12.83 -3.07 23.53
CA SER A 97 -12.09 -1.83 23.75
C SER A 97 -10.78 -1.76 22.96
N VAL A 98 -10.41 -0.54 22.61
CA VAL A 98 -9.19 -0.20 21.85
C VAL A 98 -8.31 0.66 22.74
N LEU A 99 -7.08 0.22 22.99
CA LEU A 99 -6.10 0.95 23.78
C LEU A 99 -4.91 1.37 22.91
N GLY A 100 -4.44 2.57 23.15
CA GLY A 100 -3.36 3.18 22.39
C GLY A 100 -3.84 3.94 21.15
N ARG A 101 -2.88 4.37 20.33
CA ARG A 101 -3.18 5.08 19.08
C ARG A 101 -3.57 4.08 18.00
N ALA A 102 -4.84 4.01 17.67
CA ALA A 102 -5.33 3.14 16.62
C ALA A 102 -4.65 3.46 15.26
N VAL A 103 -4.06 2.46 14.65
CA VAL A 103 -3.53 2.49 13.30
C VAL A 103 -4.25 1.42 12.50
N PRO A 104 -4.74 1.70 11.29
CA PRO A 104 -5.35 0.68 10.44
C PRO A 104 -4.39 -0.48 10.22
N VAL A 105 -4.80 -1.68 10.58
CA VAL A 105 -4.05 -2.92 10.32
C VAL A 105 -4.98 -3.88 9.60
N PRO A 106 -4.81 -4.02 8.28
CA PRO A 106 -5.62 -4.95 7.52
C PRO A 106 -5.28 -6.40 7.92
N VAL A 107 -6.33 -7.21 8.11
CA VAL A 107 -6.24 -8.64 8.37
C VAL A 107 -7.14 -9.40 7.40
N SER A 108 -6.74 -10.62 7.07
CA SER A 108 -7.52 -11.53 6.25
C SER A 108 -7.69 -12.85 7.01
N ILE A 109 -8.94 -13.25 7.24
CA ILE A 109 -9.29 -14.42 8.04
C ILE A 109 -10.27 -15.25 7.24
N ASP A 110 -9.94 -16.51 7.07
CA ASP A 110 -10.82 -17.53 6.53
C ASP A 110 -10.77 -18.70 7.52
N ALA A 111 -11.75 -18.77 8.39
CA ALA A 111 -11.84 -19.76 9.45
C ALA A 111 -13.23 -20.41 9.39
N THR A 112 -13.28 -21.73 9.39
CA THR A 112 -14.53 -22.49 9.36
C THR A 112 -14.57 -23.47 10.52
N ASN A 113 -15.47 -23.23 11.50
CA ASN A 113 -15.62 -24.03 12.72
C ASN A 113 -14.32 -24.15 13.52
N GLU A 114 -13.54 -23.08 13.58
CA GLU A 114 -12.34 -22.99 14.41
C GLU A 114 -12.69 -22.54 15.83
N SER A 115 -11.80 -22.81 16.79
CA SER A 115 -11.99 -22.30 18.13
C SER A 115 -11.86 -20.78 18.18
N PHE A 116 -12.61 -20.12 19.05
CA PHE A 116 -12.55 -18.67 19.24
C PHE A 116 -11.11 -18.20 19.54
N ILE A 117 -10.38 -19.00 20.33
CA ILE A 117 -9.00 -18.70 20.71
C ILE A 117 -8.07 -18.78 19.49
N ASP A 118 -8.22 -19.79 18.63
CA ASP A 118 -7.37 -19.95 17.44
C ASP A 118 -7.58 -18.81 16.45
N VAL A 119 -8.82 -18.37 16.26
CA VAL A 119 -9.13 -17.19 15.44
C VAL A 119 -8.48 -15.93 16.02
N LEU A 120 -8.54 -15.72 17.35
CA LEU A 120 -7.87 -14.57 17.98
C LEU A 120 -6.36 -14.66 17.86
N GLN A 121 -5.75 -15.84 17.96
CA GLN A 121 -4.32 -16.06 17.77
C GLN A 121 -3.89 -15.77 16.32
N ASN A 122 -4.70 -16.18 15.34
CA ASN A 122 -4.48 -15.88 13.93
C ASN A 122 -4.46 -14.36 13.72
N ILE A 123 -5.46 -13.63 14.24
CA ILE A 123 -5.49 -12.16 14.19
C ILE A 123 -4.25 -11.58 14.86
N GLY A 124 -3.91 -12.03 16.07
CA GLY A 124 -2.73 -11.56 16.80
C GLY A 124 -1.44 -11.76 16.01
N THR A 125 -1.30 -12.88 15.31
CA THR A 125 -0.15 -13.17 14.45
C THR A 125 -0.06 -12.17 13.28
N GLN A 126 -1.18 -11.84 12.66
CA GLN A 126 -1.22 -10.87 11.56
C GLN A 126 -0.94 -9.43 12.04
N LEU A 127 -1.35 -9.08 13.25
CA LEU A 127 -1.03 -7.79 13.88
C LEU A 127 0.47 -7.65 14.17
N GLY A 128 1.15 -8.76 14.48
CA GLY A 128 2.60 -8.78 14.74
C GLY A 128 3.02 -7.82 15.84
N GLY A 129 4.07 -7.02 15.58
CA GLY A 129 4.58 -6.04 16.55
C GLY A 129 3.75 -4.76 16.69
N ARG A 130 2.65 -4.60 15.95
CA ARG A 130 1.86 -3.35 15.91
C ARG A 130 0.82 -3.28 17.03
N ALA A 131 0.21 -4.41 17.35
CA ALA A 131 -0.79 -4.49 18.40
C ALA A 131 -0.89 -5.90 18.97
N ASP A 132 -1.40 -6.00 20.19
CA ASP A 132 -1.68 -7.24 20.89
C ASP A 132 -3.21 -7.41 21.07
N VAL A 133 -3.68 -8.62 20.92
CA VAL A 133 -5.07 -8.99 21.23
C VAL A 133 -5.10 -9.60 22.63
N VAL A 134 -5.90 -9.03 23.51
CA VAL A 134 -6.03 -9.46 24.90
C VAL A 134 -7.46 -9.89 25.19
N LEU A 135 -7.64 -11.17 25.50
CA LEU A 135 -8.92 -11.71 25.94
C LEU A 135 -8.96 -11.74 27.45
N LYS A 136 -9.99 -11.15 28.03
CA LYS A 136 -10.34 -11.19 29.47
C LYS A 136 -11.66 -11.93 29.67
N ALA A 137 -12.05 -12.11 30.91
CA ALA A 137 -13.27 -12.85 31.25
C ALA A 137 -14.55 -12.24 30.64
N ASP A 138 -14.62 -10.91 30.53
CA ASP A 138 -15.79 -10.16 30.08
C ASP A 138 -15.50 -9.18 28.93
N SER A 139 -14.26 -9.14 28.46
CA SER A 139 -13.85 -8.18 27.43
C SER A 139 -12.78 -8.71 26.50
N LEU A 140 -12.81 -8.21 25.27
CA LEU A 140 -11.80 -8.38 24.24
C LEU A 140 -11.18 -7.02 23.96
N GLU A 141 -9.87 -6.93 24.05
CA GLU A 141 -9.15 -5.67 23.89
C GLU A 141 -8.11 -5.78 22.79
N ILE A 142 -7.89 -4.69 22.06
CA ILE A 142 -6.73 -4.52 21.17
C ILE A 142 -5.85 -3.42 21.74
N HIS A 143 -4.57 -3.73 21.98
CA HIS A 143 -3.58 -2.83 22.53
C HIS A 143 -2.58 -2.46 21.45
N TYR A 144 -2.65 -1.24 20.93
CA TYR A 144 -1.69 -0.74 19.97
C TYR A 144 -0.38 -0.35 20.68
N ARG A 145 0.74 -0.84 20.15
CA ARG A 145 2.07 -0.46 20.64
C ARG A 145 2.46 0.91 20.10
N ALA A 146 3.06 1.74 20.94
CA ALA A 146 3.69 2.97 20.47
C ALA A 146 4.91 2.62 19.62
N ILE A 147 4.96 3.13 18.40
CA ILE A 147 6.11 3.08 17.50
C ILE A 147 6.97 4.32 17.78
#